data_967146d63283200a4ae877551821bfcf
#
_entry.id   967146d63283200a4ae877551821bfcf
#
_cell.length_a   1.000
_cell.length_b   1.000
_cell.length_c   1.000
_cell.angle_alpha   90.00
_cell.angle_beta   90.00
_cell.angle_gamma   90.00
#
_symmetry.space_group_name_H-M   'P 1'
#
loop_
_entity.id
_entity.type
_entity.pdbx_description
1 polymer ?
#
loop_
_entity_poly.entity_id
_entity_poly.type
_entity_poly.pdbx_seq_one_letter_code
_entity_poly.pdbx_strand_id
1 'polypeptide(L)'
;MSPAERRQGLLEVLCLRRHDTYDNLAYEFNVSKMTIRRDVAVLMCSYPIETVHGGRHGCVRVAEGYYLNHRSSVHKALSQKQTALLRKLRDQLVGDDRDTINSILVQFAP
;
A
#
# COMPACT_ATOMS: atom_id res chain seq x y z
N MET A 1 20.30 3.29 7.21
CA MET A 1 18.85 3.36 7.52
C MET A 1 18.64 3.12 9.00
N SER A 2 17.93 4.02 9.66
CA SER A 2 17.61 3.87 11.08
C SER A 2 16.50 2.82 11.28
N PRO A 3 16.34 2.27 12.48
CA PRO A 3 15.22 1.36 12.75
C PRO A 3 13.85 1.98 12.44
N ALA A 4 13.67 3.26 12.74
CA ALA A 4 12.41 3.96 12.45
C ALA A 4 12.16 4.07 10.94
N GLU A 5 13.18 4.42 10.18
CA GLU A 5 13.10 4.49 8.72
C GLU A 5 12.82 3.11 8.11
N ARG A 6 13.47 2.09 8.65
CA ARG A 6 13.27 0.72 8.18
C ARG A 6 11.83 0.27 8.43
N ARG A 7 11.28 0.53 9.62
CA ARG A 7 9.89 0.18 9.93
C ARG A 7 8.91 0.92 9.03
N GLN A 8 9.16 2.20 8.76
CA GLN A 8 8.32 2.97 7.84
C GLN A 8 8.37 2.39 6.43
N GLY A 9 9.55 2.05 5.94
CA GLY A 9 9.71 1.41 4.63
C GLY A 9 9.05 0.05 4.58
N LEU A 10 9.15 -0.74 5.65
CA LEU A 10 8.51 -2.03 5.76
C LEU A 10 6.98 -1.92 5.68
N LEU A 11 6.42 -0.97 6.39
CA LEU A 11 4.97 -0.69 6.34
C LEU A 11 4.53 -0.30 4.92
N GLU A 12 5.28 0.55 4.25
CA GLU A 12 4.99 0.97 2.88
C GLU A 12 4.99 -0.22 1.91
N VAL A 13 5.99 -1.09 2.02
CA VAL A 13 6.10 -2.29 1.19
C VAL A 13 4.91 -3.22 1.43
N LEU A 14 4.56 -3.46 2.69
CA LEU A 14 3.45 -4.32 3.04
C LEU A 14 2.12 -3.76 2.55
N CYS A 15 1.90 -2.46 2.66
CA CYS A 15 0.69 -1.83 2.16
C CYS A 15 0.59 -1.89 0.64
N LEU A 16 1.72 -1.83 -0.05
CA LEU A 16 1.76 -1.92 -1.51
C LEU A 16 1.54 -3.34 -2.00
N ARG A 17 2.26 -4.30 -1.41
CA ARG A 17 2.22 -5.71 -1.82
C ARG A 17 1.10 -6.51 -1.16
N ARG A 18 0.58 -6.05 -0.08
CA ARG A 18 -0.44 -6.66 0.80
C ARG A 18 0.09 -7.79 1.66
N HIS A 19 1.07 -8.56 1.20
CA HIS A 19 1.73 -9.59 2.00
C HIS A 19 3.15 -9.84 1.48
N ASP A 20 3.99 -10.38 2.34
CA ASP A 20 5.34 -10.83 1.93
C ASP A 20 5.88 -11.80 2.99
N THR A 21 6.96 -12.50 2.64
CA THR A 21 7.63 -13.42 3.55
C THR A 21 8.70 -12.68 4.35
N TYR A 22 9.02 -13.22 5.53
CA TYR A 22 10.12 -12.69 6.34
C TYR A 22 11.45 -12.78 5.61
N ASP A 23 11.68 -13.87 4.88
CA ASP A 23 12.91 -14.06 4.11
C ASP A 23 13.10 -12.98 3.06
N ASN A 24 12.06 -12.70 2.30
CA ASN A 24 12.12 -11.71 1.24
C ASN A 24 12.32 -10.31 1.81
N LEU A 25 11.60 -9.97 2.86
CA LEU A 25 11.75 -8.68 3.53
C LEU A 25 13.15 -8.51 4.13
N ALA A 26 13.69 -9.54 4.75
CA ALA A 26 15.03 -9.51 5.30
C ALA A 26 16.07 -9.27 4.21
N TYR A 27 15.90 -9.92 3.08
CA TYR A 27 16.78 -9.74 1.93
C TYR A 27 16.71 -8.30 1.38
N GLU A 28 15.51 -7.80 1.17
CA GLU A 28 15.33 -6.46 0.61
C GLU A 28 15.87 -5.36 1.52
N PHE A 29 15.67 -5.49 2.82
CA PHE A 29 16.14 -4.49 3.78
C PHE A 29 17.56 -4.76 4.28
N ASN A 30 18.17 -5.83 3.80
CA ASN A 30 19.53 -6.22 4.16
C ASN A 30 19.75 -6.35 5.68
N VAL A 31 18.83 -7.03 6.33
CA VAL A 31 18.86 -7.31 7.77
C VAL A 31 18.48 -8.77 8.01
N SER A 32 18.63 -9.23 9.25
CA SER A 32 18.26 -10.59 9.61
C SER A 32 16.74 -10.76 9.69
N LYS A 33 16.27 -11.99 9.56
CA LYS A 33 14.85 -12.33 9.78
C LYS A 33 14.38 -11.91 11.17
N MET A 34 15.24 -12.06 12.16
CA MET A 34 14.93 -11.68 13.54
C MET A 34 14.66 -10.18 13.63
N THR A 35 15.44 -9.37 12.93
CA THR A 35 15.24 -7.92 12.88
C THR A 35 13.88 -7.59 12.25
N ILE A 36 13.53 -8.25 11.15
CA ILE A 36 12.22 -8.05 10.51
C ILE A 36 11.09 -8.47 11.46
N ARG A 37 11.23 -9.59 12.15
CA ARG A 37 10.22 -10.03 13.13
C ARG A 37 10.01 -9.02 14.25
N ARG A 38 11.08 -8.43 14.74
CA ARG A 38 11.01 -7.39 15.76
C ARG A 38 10.33 -6.13 15.23
N ASP A 39 10.67 -5.72 14.02
CA ASP A 39 10.03 -4.56 13.38
C ASP A 39 8.55 -4.79 13.15
N VAL A 40 8.17 -5.97 12.69
CA VAL A 40 6.76 -6.34 12.50
C VAL A 40 6.01 -6.30 13.83
N ALA A 41 6.62 -6.83 14.89
CA ALA A 41 6.01 -6.80 16.21
C ALA A 41 5.72 -5.37 16.69
N VAL A 42 6.65 -4.45 16.44
CA VAL A 42 6.45 -3.03 16.75
C VAL A 42 5.32 -2.44 15.91
N LEU A 43 5.30 -2.73 14.63
CA LEU A 43 4.25 -2.23 13.72
C LEU A 43 2.87 -2.78 14.09
N MET A 44 2.79 -4.02 14.53
CA MET A 44 1.52 -4.64 14.94
C MET A 44 0.84 -3.92 16.11
N CYS A 45 1.60 -3.18 16.90
CA CYS A 45 1.05 -2.40 18.01
C CYS A 45 0.23 -1.20 17.52
N SER A 46 0.51 -0.71 16.31
CA SER A 46 -0.09 0.53 15.81
C SER A 46 -0.85 0.36 14.50
N TYR A 47 -0.65 -0.73 13.80
CA TYR A 47 -1.23 -0.95 12.46
C TYR A 47 -1.87 -2.33 12.37
N PRO A 48 -2.90 -2.50 11.52
CA PRO A 48 -3.58 -3.79 11.36
C PRO A 48 -2.77 -4.73 10.47
N ILE A 49 -1.69 -5.25 11.02
CA ILE A 49 -0.79 -6.20 10.37
C ILE A 49 -0.96 -7.54 11.05
N GLU A 50 -1.03 -8.60 10.26
CA GLU A 50 -1.21 -9.97 10.72
C GLU A 50 -0.01 -10.82 10.34
N THR A 51 0.34 -11.75 11.20
CA THR A 51 1.35 -12.76 10.88
C THR A 51 0.64 -14.07 10.58
N VAL A 52 1.08 -14.74 9.53
CA VAL A 52 0.53 -16.04 9.14
C VAL A 52 1.57 -17.10 9.41
N HIS A 53 1.23 -18.01 10.28
CA HIS A 53 2.08 -19.17 10.61
C HIS A 53 1.66 -20.33 9.71
N GLY A 54 2.44 -20.55 8.66
CA GLY A 54 2.16 -21.66 7.76
C GLY A 54 3.46 -22.13 7.12
N GLY A 55 3.83 -23.38 7.35
CA GLY A 55 5.01 -23.97 6.74
C GLY A 55 6.31 -23.45 7.31
N ARG A 56 7.38 -23.58 6.52
CA ARG A 56 8.74 -23.19 6.91
C ARG A 56 8.97 -21.69 6.95
N HIS A 57 8.15 -20.96 6.24
CA HIS A 57 8.34 -19.54 6.03
C HIS A 57 7.10 -18.79 6.49
N GLY A 58 7.21 -18.13 7.63
CA GLY A 58 6.18 -17.23 8.08
C GLY A 58 6.00 -16.09 7.10
N CYS A 59 4.81 -15.57 6.98
CA CYS A 59 4.55 -14.38 6.20
C CYS A 59 3.81 -13.34 7.00
N VAL A 60 3.87 -12.11 6.51
CA VAL A 60 3.21 -10.95 7.09
C VAL A 60 2.25 -10.41 6.07
N ARG A 61 1.06 -10.04 6.50
CA ARG A 61 0.10 -9.39 5.62
C ARG A 61 -0.58 -8.21 6.31
N VAL A 62 -1.07 -7.31 5.52
CA VAL A 62 -1.87 -6.19 5.98
C VAL A 62 -3.33 -6.59 5.92
N ALA A 63 -4.10 -6.20 6.93
CA ALA A 63 -5.53 -6.47 6.98
C ALA A 63 -6.24 -5.91 5.75
N GLU A 64 -7.21 -6.65 5.25
CA GLU A 64 -8.00 -6.23 4.11
C GLU A 64 -8.68 -4.90 4.41
N GLY A 65 -8.64 -4.01 3.43
CA GLY A 65 -9.24 -2.69 3.57
C GLY A 65 -8.32 -1.62 4.16
N TYR A 66 -7.18 -2.01 4.73
CA TYR A 66 -6.22 -1.03 5.22
C TYR A 66 -5.26 -0.60 4.12
N TYR A 67 -5.12 0.70 3.94
CA TYR A 67 -4.19 1.30 2.98
C TYR A 67 -3.42 2.41 3.66
N LEU A 68 -2.13 2.46 3.37
CA LEU A 68 -1.29 3.53 3.89
C LEU A 68 -1.69 4.85 3.27
N ASN A 69 -2.06 5.79 4.10
CA ASN A 69 -2.83 6.95 3.69
C ASN A 69 -2.24 8.25 4.23
N HIS A 70 -1.07 8.19 4.83
CA HIS A 70 -0.50 9.30 5.58
C HIS A 70 -0.20 10.54 4.73
N ARG A 71 0.09 10.37 3.45
CA ARG A 71 0.34 11.49 2.54
C ARG A 71 -0.86 11.85 1.71
N SER A 72 -1.82 10.99 1.69
CA SER A 72 -2.84 11.05 0.67
C SER A 72 -4.03 11.87 1.09
N SER A 73 -4.12 12.30 2.32
CA SER A 73 -5.06 13.35 2.67
C SER A 73 -4.82 14.60 1.82
N VAL A 74 -3.58 14.82 1.37
CA VAL A 74 -3.19 15.93 0.51
C VAL A 74 -3.14 15.53 -0.96
N HIS A 75 -2.89 14.25 -1.26
CA HIS A 75 -2.55 13.80 -2.61
C HIS A 75 -3.56 12.83 -3.23
N LYS A 76 -4.68 12.59 -2.58
CA LYS A 76 -5.72 11.72 -3.12
C LYS A 76 -6.50 12.35 -4.25
N ALA A 77 -6.57 13.65 -4.28
CA ALA A 77 -7.26 14.34 -5.35
C ALA A 77 -6.41 14.31 -6.61
N LEU A 78 -7.05 14.12 -7.73
CA LEU A 78 -6.40 14.22 -9.03
C LEU A 78 -5.98 15.67 -9.27
N SER A 79 -4.85 15.87 -9.94
CA SER A 79 -4.47 17.19 -10.40
C SER A 79 -5.46 17.67 -11.46
N GLN A 80 -5.49 18.97 -11.71
CA GLN A 80 -6.34 19.54 -12.76
C GLN A 80 -6.02 18.92 -14.12
N LYS A 81 -4.74 18.69 -14.39
CA LYS A 81 -4.28 18.08 -15.64
C LYS A 81 -4.78 16.64 -15.77
N GLN A 82 -4.68 15.86 -14.69
CA GLN A 82 -5.18 14.48 -14.67
C GLN A 82 -6.69 14.43 -14.84
N THR A 83 -7.39 15.31 -14.16
CA THR A 83 -8.84 15.41 -14.25
C THR A 83 -9.30 15.76 -15.68
N ALA A 84 -8.63 16.73 -16.30
CA ALA A 84 -8.96 17.14 -17.68
C ALA A 84 -8.74 15.98 -18.66
N LEU A 85 -7.62 15.24 -18.51
CA LEU A 85 -7.35 14.10 -19.37
C LEU A 85 -8.39 12.99 -19.20
N LEU A 86 -8.75 12.67 -17.96
CA LEU A 86 -9.73 11.63 -17.68
C LEU A 86 -11.12 12.01 -18.22
N ARG A 87 -11.52 13.28 -18.09
CA ARG A 87 -12.79 13.75 -18.66
C ARG A 87 -12.81 13.64 -20.19
N LYS A 88 -11.70 13.98 -20.82
CA LYS A 88 -11.55 13.85 -22.27
C LYS A 88 -11.68 12.39 -22.71
N LEU A 89 -11.01 11.48 -22.01
CA LEU A 89 -11.09 10.06 -22.29
C LEU A 89 -12.52 9.53 -22.05
N ARG A 90 -13.15 9.95 -20.96
CA ARG A 90 -14.53 9.56 -20.65
C ARG A 90 -15.47 9.88 -21.81
N ASP A 91 -15.34 11.05 -22.41
CA ASP A 91 -16.23 11.48 -23.49
C ASP A 91 -16.02 10.66 -24.77
N GLN A 92 -14.86 9.99 -24.89
CA GLN A 92 -14.54 9.13 -26.03
C GLN A 92 -14.89 7.66 -25.80
N LEU A 93 -15.22 7.28 -24.58
CA LEU A 93 -15.50 5.90 -24.18
C LEU A 93 -17.00 5.69 -24.00
N VAL A 94 -17.40 4.43 -24.13
CA VAL A 94 -18.79 4.00 -23.89
C VAL A 94 -18.79 2.75 -23.00
N GLY A 95 -19.91 2.53 -22.33
CA GLY A 95 -20.11 1.33 -21.50
C GLY A 95 -19.30 1.37 -20.20
N ASP A 96 -18.78 0.20 -19.80
CA ASP A 96 -18.11 0.00 -18.52
C ASP A 96 -16.86 0.85 -18.36
N ASP A 97 -16.12 1.07 -19.44
CA ASP A 97 -14.90 1.89 -19.39
C ASP A 97 -15.24 3.33 -19.03
N ARG A 98 -16.29 3.86 -19.60
CA ARG A 98 -16.77 5.20 -19.27
C ARG A 98 -17.20 5.28 -17.80
N ASP A 99 -17.92 4.28 -17.33
CA ASP A 99 -18.39 4.22 -15.94
C ASP A 99 -17.23 4.15 -14.96
N THR A 100 -16.21 3.37 -15.28
CA THR A 100 -15.01 3.25 -14.47
C THR A 100 -14.29 4.59 -14.33
N ILE A 101 -14.08 5.29 -15.44
CA ILE A 101 -13.42 6.60 -15.41
C ILE A 101 -14.28 7.62 -14.68
N ASN A 102 -15.59 7.59 -14.89
CA ASN A 102 -16.51 8.48 -14.19
C ASN A 102 -16.45 8.26 -12.67
N SER A 103 -16.36 7.02 -12.25
CA SER A 103 -16.20 6.67 -10.83
C SER A 103 -14.92 7.29 -10.24
N ILE A 104 -13.82 7.22 -10.97
CA ILE A 104 -12.54 7.81 -10.54
C ILE A 104 -12.70 9.33 -10.42
N LEU A 105 -13.33 9.97 -11.39
CA LEU A 105 -13.55 11.41 -11.37
C LEU A 105 -14.41 11.85 -10.19
N VAL A 106 -15.46 11.10 -9.90
CA VAL A 106 -16.35 11.40 -8.76
C VAL A 106 -15.61 11.31 -7.43
N GLN A 107 -14.71 10.32 -7.29
CA GLN A 107 -13.99 10.08 -6.04
C GLN A 107 -12.81 11.04 -5.83
N PHE A 108 -12.10 11.39 -6.88
CA PHE A 108 -10.79 12.03 -6.77
C PHE A 108 -10.68 13.39 -7.47
N ALA A 109 -11.60 13.75 -8.31
CA ALA A 109 -11.58 15.07 -8.95
C ALA A 109 -11.83 16.17 -7.93
N PRO A 110 -11.09 17.29 -8.02
CA PRO A 110 -11.30 18.42 -7.12
C PRO A 110 -12.65 19.07 -7.30
#